data_1a2389a0f51fc4592c2927643edf9278
#
_entry.id   1a2389a0f51fc4592c2927643edf9278
#
_cell.length_a   1.000
_cell.length_b   1.000
_cell.length_c   1.000
_cell.angle_alpha   90.00
_cell.angle_beta   90.00
_cell.angle_gamma   90.00
#
_symmetry.space_group_name_H-M   'P 1'
#
loop_
_entity.id
_entity.type
_entity.pdbx_description
1 polymer ?
#
loop_
_entity_poly.entity_id
_entity_poly.type
_entity_poly.pdbx_seq_one_letter_code
_entity_poly.pdbx_strand_id
1 'polypeptide(L)'
;MRIRFLYFDECPSHEEALQRLLQVMKEEGILTKVEVIRINTEEQAVKLRFPGSPTIFIDGEDIDPSAEPHHALACRAYRLEDGRISPLPSIGMIRRALQLVKRRSALK
;
A
#
# COMPACT_ATOMS: atom_id res chain seq x y z
N MET A 1 -14.96 -1.80 2.52
CA MET A 1 -13.50 -1.83 2.23
C MET A 1 -12.83 -0.63 2.90
N ARG A 2 -11.78 -0.87 3.64
CA ARG A 2 -10.99 0.17 4.29
C ARG A 2 -9.63 0.24 3.63
N ILE A 3 -9.23 1.41 3.14
CA ILE A 3 -7.97 1.60 2.45
C ILE A 3 -7.14 2.63 3.19
N ARG A 4 -5.90 2.26 3.55
CA ARG A 4 -4.97 3.12 4.26
C ARG A 4 -3.69 3.23 3.47
N PHE A 5 -3.22 4.45 3.32
CA PHE A 5 -1.95 4.73 2.64
C PHE A 5 -0.99 5.34 3.66
N LEU A 6 0.07 4.62 3.98
CA LEU A 6 1.05 5.03 4.97
C LEU A 6 2.35 5.42 4.27
N TYR A 7 2.92 6.53 4.66
CA TYR A 7 4.14 7.01 4.02
C TYR A 7 5.08 7.70 4.99
N PHE A 8 6.37 7.70 4.62
CA PHE A 8 7.42 8.45 5.27
C PHE A 8 7.81 9.60 4.34
N ASP A 9 7.70 10.84 4.83
CA ASP A 9 7.79 12.04 3.99
C ASP A 9 9.14 12.18 3.26
N GLU A 10 10.22 11.68 3.84
CA GLU A 10 11.54 11.74 3.21
C GLU A 10 11.71 10.75 2.05
N CYS A 11 10.76 9.86 1.86
CA CYS A 11 10.78 8.93 0.73
C CYS A 11 10.08 9.56 -0.47
N PRO A 12 10.77 9.81 -1.59
CA PRO A 12 10.20 10.60 -2.69
C PRO A 12 9.12 9.88 -3.49
N SER A 13 8.94 8.59 -3.27
CA SER A 13 8.03 7.77 -4.08
C SER A 13 6.57 7.85 -3.66
N HIS A 14 6.27 8.45 -2.50
CA HIS A 14 4.93 8.33 -1.93
C HIS A 14 3.84 9.04 -2.75
N GLU A 15 4.14 10.18 -3.35
CA GLU A 15 3.13 10.91 -4.12
C GLU A 15 2.68 10.14 -5.34
N GLU A 16 3.63 9.58 -6.09
CA GLU A 16 3.31 8.80 -7.27
C GLU A 16 2.55 7.52 -6.91
N ALA A 17 2.93 6.88 -5.81
CA ALA A 17 2.23 5.69 -5.34
C ALA A 17 0.78 5.99 -4.98
N LEU A 18 0.53 7.12 -4.32
CA LEU A 18 -0.83 7.54 -3.99
C LEU A 18 -1.64 7.80 -5.25
N GLN A 19 -1.05 8.48 -6.24
CA GLN A 19 -1.73 8.74 -7.50
C GLN A 19 -2.09 7.46 -8.23
N ARG A 20 -1.20 6.46 -8.23
CA ARG A 20 -1.49 5.15 -8.82
C ARG A 20 -2.65 4.47 -8.11
N LEU A 21 -2.67 4.52 -6.79
CA LEU A 21 -3.76 3.94 -6.00
C LEU A 21 -5.10 4.60 -6.35
N LEU A 22 -5.14 5.92 -6.37
CA LEU A 22 -6.38 6.66 -6.67
C LEU A 22 -6.86 6.39 -8.10
N GLN A 23 -5.92 6.29 -9.05
CA GLN A 23 -6.26 5.98 -10.43
C GLN A 23 -6.90 4.60 -10.56
N VAL A 24 -6.29 3.57 -9.92
CA VAL A 24 -6.83 2.21 -9.98
C VAL A 24 -8.18 2.13 -9.31
N MET A 25 -8.36 2.80 -8.16
CA MET A 25 -9.65 2.86 -7.47
C MET A 25 -10.72 3.44 -8.39
N LYS A 26 -10.41 4.51 -9.10
CA LYS A 26 -11.35 5.12 -10.05
C LYS A 26 -11.71 4.13 -11.17
N GLU A 27 -10.73 3.45 -11.72
CA GLU A 27 -10.95 2.48 -12.81
C GLU A 27 -11.77 1.28 -12.34
N GLU A 28 -11.58 0.87 -11.09
CA GLU A 28 -12.30 -0.28 -10.51
C GLU A 28 -13.64 0.11 -9.88
N GLY A 29 -14.03 1.37 -9.95
CA GLY A 29 -15.29 1.84 -9.40
C GLY A 29 -15.35 1.84 -7.87
N ILE A 30 -14.22 1.97 -7.21
CA ILE A 30 -14.13 1.96 -5.75
C ILE A 30 -14.22 3.40 -5.24
N LEU A 31 -15.29 3.70 -4.48
CA LEU A 31 -15.58 5.05 -4.00
C LEU A 31 -15.15 5.32 -2.56
N THR A 32 -14.52 4.34 -1.92
CA THR A 32 -14.04 4.44 -0.54
C THR A 32 -12.97 5.54 -0.43
N LYS A 33 -13.02 6.30 0.67
CA LYS A 33 -11.99 7.28 0.95
C LYS A 33 -10.71 6.58 1.43
N VAL A 34 -9.56 7.05 0.97
CA VAL A 34 -8.27 6.57 1.43
C VAL A 34 -7.87 7.35 2.67
N GLU A 35 -7.53 6.64 3.76
CA GLU A 35 -6.91 7.27 4.92
C GLU A 35 -5.42 7.43 4.63
N VAL A 36 -4.96 8.65 4.48
CA VAL A 36 -3.54 8.95 4.23
C VAL A 36 -2.88 9.25 5.56
N ILE A 37 -1.89 8.44 5.94
CA ILE A 37 -1.25 8.53 7.25
C ILE A 37 0.26 8.74 7.08
N ARG A 38 0.76 9.85 7.61
CA ARG A 38 2.19 10.13 7.63
C ARG A 38 2.82 9.47 8.86
N ILE A 39 3.87 8.71 8.65
CA ILE A 39 4.62 8.07 9.73
C ILE A 39 5.81 8.95 10.06
N ASN A 40 5.91 9.39 11.31
CA ASN A 40 6.90 10.36 11.74
C ASN A 40 7.98 9.79 12.67
N THR A 41 7.71 8.66 13.32
CA THR A 41 8.62 8.08 14.32
C THR A 41 8.71 6.56 14.15
N GLU A 42 9.81 5.99 14.66
CA GLU A 42 9.97 4.54 14.69
C GLU A 42 8.90 3.87 15.55
N GLU A 43 8.50 4.50 16.67
CA GLU A 43 7.44 3.97 17.52
C GLU A 43 6.12 3.86 16.76
N GLN A 44 5.79 4.89 15.97
CA GLN A 44 4.59 4.89 15.16
C GLN A 44 4.66 3.81 14.08
N ALA A 45 5.84 3.62 13.48
CA ALA A 45 6.05 2.57 12.49
C ALA A 45 5.78 1.18 13.06
N VAL A 46 6.28 0.91 14.26
CA VAL A 46 6.05 -0.36 14.94
C VAL A 46 4.57 -0.52 15.29
N LYS A 47 3.95 0.51 15.86
CA LYS A 47 2.55 0.47 16.29
C LYS A 47 1.60 0.19 15.13
N LEU A 48 1.85 0.79 13.98
CA LEU A 48 1.00 0.63 12.79
C LEU A 48 1.48 -0.48 11.86
N ARG A 49 2.51 -1.21 12.23
CA ARG A 49 3.11 -2.29 11.44
C ARG A 49 3.54 -1.81 10.06
N PHE A 50 4.18 -0.66 10.03
CA PHE A 50 4.62 0.01 8.80
C PHE A 50 5.94 -0.60 8.31
N PRO A 51 5.94 -1.37 7.21
CA PRO A 51 7.17 -2.04 6.72
C PRO A 51 8.07 -1.14 5.89
N GLY A 52 7.67 0.09 5.64
CA GLY A 52 8.42 1.05 4.85
C GLY A 52 7.52 1.85 3.93
N SER A 53 8.01 2.95 3.44
CA SER A 53 7.24 3.88 2.60
C SER A 53 7.42 3.58 1.12
N PRO A 54 6.35 3.61 0.33
CA PRO A 54 4.95 3.72 0.71
C PRO A 54 4.33 2.35 1.01
N THR A 55 3.32 2.31 1.86
CA THR A 55 2.59 1.08 2.16
C THR A 55 1.10 1.30 1.97
N ILE A 56 0.44 0.33 1.37
CA ILE A 56 -1.01 0.34 1.17
C ILE A 56 -1.59 -0.86 1.90
N PHE A 57 -2.50 -0.57 2.86
CA PHE A 57 -3.27 -1.61 3.53
C PHE A 57 -4.70 -1.58 3.03
N ILE A 58 -5.22 -2.76 2.66
CA ILE A 58 -6.62 -2.92 2.27
C ILE A 58 -7.24 -3.89 3.26
N ASP A 59 -8.21 -3.42 4.03
CA ASP A 59 -8.83 -4.18 5.11
C ASP A 59 -7.79 -4.77 6.08
N GLY A 60 -6.74 -4.00 6.36
CA GLY A 60 -5.70 -4.39 7.29
C GLY A 60 -4.58 -5.25 6.72
N GLU A 61 -4.65 -5.61 5.44
CA GLU A 61 -3.64 -6.43 4.79
C GLU A 61 -2.78 -5.61 3.83
N ASP A 62 -1.46 -5.79 3.93
CA ASP A 62 -0.50 -5.19 3.01
C ASP A 62 -0.71 -5.78 1.61
N ILE A 63 -0.66 -4.93 0.58
CA ILE A 63 -0.82 -5.43 -0.80
C ILE A 63 0.37 -6.27 -1.26
N ASP A 64 1.51 -6.19 -0.56
CA ASP A 64 2.70 -6.98 -0.87
C ASP A 64 3.35 -7.43 0.45
N PRO A 65 2.73 -8.38 1.16
CA PRO A 65 3.24 -8.80 2.47
C PRO A 65 4.60 -9.47 2.37
N SER A 66 5.52 -9.07 3.26
CA SER A 66 6.85 -9.64 3.32
C SER A 66 6.83 -10.96 4.12
N ALA A 67 7.64 -11.93 3.69
CA ALA A 67 7.84 -13.16 4.44
C ALA A 67 8.55 -12.91 5.77
N GLU A 68 9.37 -11.86 5.83
CA GLU A 68 10.08 -11.45 7.03
C GLU A 68 9.71 -10.00 7.36
N PRO A 69 8.56 -9.79 8.00
CA PRO A 69 8.10 -8.43 8.27
C PRO A 69 9.02 -7.70 9.25
N HIS A 70 9.37 -6.48 8.92
CA HIS A 70 9.99 -5.57 9.84
C HIS A 70 9.28 -4.24 9.76
N HIS A 71 9.41 -3.43 10.79
CA HIS A 71 8.71 -2.16 10.87
C HIS A 71 9.74 -1.06 11.14
N ALA A 72 9.87 -0.12 10.23
CA ALA A 72 10.90 0.90 10.30
C ALA A 72 10.53 2.15 9.52
N LEU A 73 11.08 3.27 9.94
CA LEU A 73 10.92 4.55 9.28
C LEU A 73 11.92 4.60 8.11
N ALA A 74 11.59 3.94 7.02
CA ALA A 74 12.46 3.74 5.87
C ALA A 74 11.65 3.58 4.60
N CYS A 75 12.34 3.65 3.46
CA CYS A 75 11.74 3.30 2.17
C CYS A 75 11.67 1.79 2.04
N ARG A 76 10.69 1.30 1.30
CA ARG A 76 10.58 -0.14 1.03
C ARG A 76 10.80 -0.42 -0.46
N ALA A 77 11.09 -1.68 -0.75
CA ALA A 77 11.25 -2.16 -2.12
C ALA A 77 10.12 -3.14 -2.43
N TYR A 78 9.46 -2.93 -3.56
CA TYR A 78 8.44 -3.83 -4.08
C TYR A 78 9.06 -4.71 -5.14
N ARG A 79 8.71 -6.00 -5.14
CA ARG A 79 9.08 -6.90 -6.22
C ARG A 79 7.94 -6.90 -7.23
N LEU A 80 8.23 -6.41 -8.44
CA LEU A 80 7.24 -6.34 -9.51
C LEU A 80 7.01 -7.71 -10.14
N GLU A 81 5.97 -7.81 -10.96
CA GLU A 81 5.55 -9.06 -11.59
C GLU A 81 6.66 -9.67 -12.46
N ASP A 82 7.53 -8.85 -13.03
CA ASP A 82 8.65 -9.29 -13.86
C ASP A 82 9.93 -9.56 -13.06
N GLY A 83 9.87 -9.49 -11.73
CA GLY A 83 11.00 -9.73 -10.85
C GLY A 83 11.87 -8.53 -10.54
N ARG A 84 11.64 -7.39 -11.17
CA ARG A 84 12.40 -6.17 -10.88
C ARG A 84 12.02 -5.60 -9.51
N ILE A 85 12.95 -4.89 -8.90
CA ILE A 85 12.73 -4.22 -7.63
C ILE A 85 12.41 -2.75 -7.91
N SER A 86 11.38 -2.23 -7.26
CA SER A 86 10.92 -0.86 -7.45
C SER A 86 10.59 -0.21 -6.10
N PRO A 87 10.82 1.09 -5.95
CA PRO A 87 10.36 1.81 -4.74
C PRO A 87 8.85 1.99 -4.71
N LEU A 88 8.15 1.68 -5.81
CA LEU A 88 6.70 1.84 -5.95
C LEU A 88 6.06 0.50 -6.30
N PRO A 89 4.83 0.23 -5.81
CA PRO A 89 4.06 -0.88 -6.34
C PRO A 89 3.61 -0.56 -7.77
N SER A 90 3.49 -1.58 -8.60
CA SER A 90 2.96 -1.38 -9.95
C SER A 90 1.45 -1.18 -9.90
N ILE A 91 0.90 -0.60 -10.97
CA ILE A 91 -0.55 -0.47 -11.14
C ILE A 91 -1.20 -1.86 -11.11
N GLY A 92 -0.57 -2.86 -11.71
CA GLY A 92 -1.07 -4.24 -11.69
C GLY A 92 -1.14 -4.84 -10.30
N MET A 93 -0.14 -4.60 -9.45
CA MET A 93 -0.14 -5.07 -8.07
C MET A 93 -1.29 -4.46 -7.27
N ILE A 94 -1.48 -3.15 -7.40
CA ILE A 94 -2.55 -2.44 -6.71
C ILE A 94 -3.91 -2.96 -7.19
N ARG A 95 -4.08 -3.09 -8.50
CA ARG A 95 -5.34 -3.57 -9.09
C ARG A 95 -5.68 -4.97 -8.62
N ARG A 96 -4.71 -5.87 -8.63
CA ARG A 96 -4.93 -7.25 -8.18
C ARG A 96 -5.37 -7.30 -6.72
N ALA A 97 -4.72 -6.52 -5.86
CA ALA A 97 -5.06 -6.49 -4.44
C ALA A 97 -6.49 -5.97 -4.22
N LEU A 98 -6.86 -4.91 -4.92
CA LEU A 98 -8.22 -4.36 -4.83
C LEU A 98 -9.27 -5.33 -5.38
N GLN A 99 -8.98 -5.99 -6.47
CA GLN A 99 -9.90 -6.96 -7.08
C GLN A 99 -10.11 -8.17 -6.16
N LEU A 100 -9.07 -8.64 -5.49
CA LEU A 100 -9.20 -9.76 -4.54
C LEU A 100 -10.12 -9.41 -3.38
N VAL A 101 -10.01 -8.21 -2.83
CA VAL A 101 -10.87 -7.77 -1.74
C VAL A 101 -12.31 -7.58 -2.22
N LYS A 102 -12.51 -7.02 -3.41
CA LYS A 102 -13.85 -6.91 -4.01
C LYS A 102 -14.52 -8.27 -4.16
N ARG A 103 -13.78 -9.28 -4.63
CA ARG A 103 -14.31 -10.64 -4.78
C ARG A 103 -14.71 -11.23 -3.45
N ARG A 104 -13.89 -11.09 -2.41
CA ARG A 104 -14.21 -11.57 -1.06
C ARG A 104 -15.52 -10.95 -0.55
N SER A 105 -15.68 -9.65 -0.75
CA SER A 105 -16.90 -8.96 -0.33
C SER A 105 -18.14 -9.43 -1.11
N ALA A 106 -17.98 -9.74 -2.38
CA ALA A 106 -19.07 -10.20 -3.23
C ALA A 106 -19.54 -11.62 -2.89
N LEU A 107 -18.70 -12.42 -2.22
CA LEU A 107 -19.00 -13.81 -1.88
C LEU A 107 -19.71 -13.97 -0.53
N LYS A 108 -19.93 -12.87 0.18
CA LYS A 108 -20.64 -12.90 1.48
C LYS A 108 -22.15 -12.85 1.31
#